data_6d490ce6f29ac1d03375c988434ec2d1
#
_entry.id   6d490ce6f29ac1d03375c988434ec2d1
#
_cell.length_a   1.000
_cell.length_b   1.000
_cell.length_c   1.000
_cell.angle_alpha   90.00
_cell.angle_beta   90.00
_cell.angle_gamma   90.00
#
_symmetry.space_group_name_H-M   'P 1'
#
loop_
_entity.id
_entity.type
_entity.pdbx_description
1 polymer ?
#
loop_
_entity_poly.entity_id
_entity_poly.type
_entity_poly.pdbx_seq_one_letter_code
_entity_poly.pdbx_strand_id
1 'polypeptide(L)'
;EGGLVVYGSLFGGLIGLLSFVRIHHLPLLAVCDLMAPSMMLGLAIGRIGCLLNGCCFGGECNLPWAVTFPQNAPPYIAQVEHGRMHGFILSDNLLSEPSILNVDPESPAERAGLKKRDRATKINGREIRTTGHAQYAVAEAFYGGRPLRIEIEGRSPVEIPAVEQPPRGLRVHPTQVYSSISAFLILLLLLAWSPHRRRDGELLAL
;
A
#
# COMPACT_ATOMS: atom_id res chain seq x y z
N GLU A 1 0.26 -2.50 12.91
CA GLU A 1 -0.67 -3.15 13.88
C GLU A 1 -2.03 -3.54 13.26
N GLY A 2 -2.32 -3.22 12.00
CA GLY A 2 -3.63 -3.50 11.36
C GLY A 2 -3.94 -4.99 11.07
N GLY A 3 -2.94 -5.85 11.01
CA GLY A 3 -3.14 -7.27 10.66
C GLY A 3 -3.98 -8.05 11.69
N LEU A 4 -3.84 -7.74 12.95
CA LEU A 4 -4.56 -8.44 14.04
C LEU A 4 -6.07 -8.19 13.99
N VAL A 5 -6.48 -6.97 13.61
CA VAL A 5 -7.90 -6.59 13.47
C VAL A 5 -8.58 -7.35 12.33
N VAL A 6 -7.90 -7.53 11.20
CA VAL A 6 -8.44 -8.26 10.04
C VAL A 6 -8.64 -9.74 10.38
N TYR A 7 -7.66 -10.38 11.01
CA TYR A 7 -7.80 -11.78 11.44
C TYR A 7 -8.89 -11.95 12.50
N GLY A 8 -8.98 -11.02 13.47
CA GLY A 8 -10.04 -11.04 14.48
C GLY A 8 -11.43 -10.93 13.88
N SER A 9 -11.65 -10.06 12.89
CA SER A 9 -12.93 -9.94 12.20
C SER A 9 -13.28 -11.17 11.36
N LEU A 10 -12.28 -11.78 10.71
CA LEU A 10 -12.47 -13.01 9.94
C LEU A 10 -12.89 -14.18 10.82
N PHE A 11 -12.15 -14.43 11.91
CA PHE A 11 -12.48 -15.51 12.85
C PHE A 11 -13.80 -15.24 13.58
N GLY A 12 -14.03 -14.02 14.03
CA GLY A 12 -15.30 -13.65 14.68
C GLY A 12 -16.48 -13.79 13.74
N GLY A 13 -16.35 -13.37 12.49
CA GLY A 13 -17.39 -13.55 11.46
C GLY A 13 -17.67 -15.02 11.15
N LEU A 14 -16.63 -15.84 11.03
CA LEU A 14 -16.77 -17.28 10.79
C LEU A 14 -17.47 -17.98 11.97
N ILE A 15 -17.05 -17.70 13.20
CA ILE A 15 -17.68 -18.26 14.41
C ILE A 15 -19.14 -17.81 14.50
N GLY A 16 -19.42 -16.54 14.24
CA GLY A 16 -20.79 -15.99 14.23
C GLY A 16 -21.67 -16.68 13.18
N LEU A 17 -21.16 -16.84 11.94
CA LEU A 17 -21.87 -17.54 10.87
C LEU A 17 -22.18 -18.98 11.24
N LEU A 18 -21.17 -19.75 11.69
CA LEU A 18 -21.35 -21.16 12.06
C LEU A 18 -22.33 -21.34 13.23
N SER A 19 -22.23 -20.46 14.25
CA SER A 19 -23.16 -20.47 15.38
C SER A 19 -24.59 -20.17 14.94
N PHE A 20 -24.78 -19.15 14.11
CA PHE A 20 -26.09 -18.77 13.58
C PHE A 20 -26.74 -19.91 12.78
N VAL A 21 -25.99 -20.48 11.84
CA VAL A 21 -26.44 -21.59 11.00
C VAL A 21 -26.84 -22.80 11.87
N ARG A 22 -26.05 -23.10 12.91
CA ARG A 22 -26.29 -24.23 13.80
C ARG A 22 -27.51 -24.01 14.70
N ILE A 23 -27.68 -22.83 15.27
CA ILE A 23 -28.81 -22.48 16.13
C ILE A 23 -30.14 -22.53 15.35
N HIS A 24 -30.13 -22.03 14.13
CA HIS A 24 -31.31 -21.91 13.28
C HIS A 24 -31.54 -23.13 12.36
N HIS A 25 -30.68 -24.14 12.45
CA HIS A 25 -30.74 -25.36 11.62
C HIS A 25 -30.79 -25.09 10.11
N LEU A 26 -30.06 -24.05 9.64
CA LEU A 26 -30.03 -23.64 8.25
C LEU A 26 -28.96 -24.42 7.45
N PRO A 27 -29.14 -24.64 6.14
CA PRO A 27 -28.10 -25.20 5.30
C PRO A 27 -26.99 -24.16 5.09
N LEU A 28 -25.77 -24.48 5.55
CA LEU A 28 -24.62 -23.56 5.53
C LEU A 28 -24.36 -22.99 4.13
N LEU A 29 -24.34 -23.83 3.10
CA LEU A 29 -24.06 -23.44 1.72
C LEU A 29 -25.10 -22.46 1.16
N ALA A 30 -26.39 -22.68 1.48
CA ALA A 30 -27.44 -21.74 1.05
C ALA A 30 -27.30 -20.37 1.73
N VAL A 31 -26.89 -20.33 2.99
CA VAL A 31 -26.63 -19.06 3.69
C VAL A 31 -25.40 -18.36 3.09
N CYS A 32 -24.34 -19.09 2.76
CA CYS A 32 -23.17 -18.53 2.09
C CYS A 32 -23.51 -17.96 0.70
N ASP A 33 -24.34 -18.65 -0.09
CA ASP A 33 -24.83 -18.16 -1.39
C ASP A 33 -25.63 -16.86 -1.24
N LEU A 34 -26.44 -16.74 -0.20
CA LEU A 34 -27.18 -15.51 0.08
C LEU A 34 -26.26 -14.36 0.50
N MET A 35 -25.17 -14.66 1.20
CA MET A 35 -24.20 -13.69 1.67
C MET A 35 -23.24 -13.23 0.56
N ALA A 36 -22.92 -14.06 -0.44
CA ALA A 36 -21.91 -13.78 -1.45
C ALA A 36 -22.15 -12.44 -2.21
N PRO A 37 -23.34 -12.12 -2.73
CA PRO A 37 -23.58 -10.83 -3.37
C PRO A 37 -23.43 -9.64 -2.41
N SER A 38 -23.90 -9.76 -1.17
CA SER A 38 -23.77 -8.68 -0.18
C SER A 38 -22.34 -8.42 0.23
N MET A 39 -21.49 -9.45 0.31
CA MET A 39 -20.05 -9.31 0.55
C MET A 39 -19.36 -8.58 -0.60
N MET A 40 -19.70 -8.89 -1.86
CA MET A 40 -19.15 -8.19 -3.03
C MET A 40 -19.57 -6.72 -3.07
N LEU A 41 -20.83 -6.42 -2.73
CA LEU A 41 -21.28 -5.03 -2.60
C LEU A 41 -20.52 -4.29 -1.50
N GLY A 42 -20.37 -4.91 -0.33
CA GLY A 42 -19.61 -4.35 0.78
C GLY A 42 -18.14 -4.10 0.41
N LEU A 43 -17.52 -5.02 -0.33
CA LEU A 43 -16.17 -4.86 -0.83
C LEU A 43 -16.07 -3.69 -1.82
N ALA A 44 -16.99 -3.59 -2.78
CA ALA A 44 -16.99 -2.52 -3.78
C ALA A 44 -17.08 -1.13 -3.12
N ILE A 45 -17.98 -0.94 -2.17
CA ILE A 45 -18.15 0.31 -1.42
C ILE A 45 -16.94 0.56 -0.49
N GLY A 46 -16.45 -0.47 0.20
CA GLY A 46 -15.29 -0.37 1.09
C GLY A 46 -14.02 0.08 0.37
N ARG A 47 -13.82 -0.31 -0.89
CA ARG A 47 -12.69 0.14 -1.71
C ARG A 47 -12.77 1.62 -2.07
N ILE A 48 -13.97 2.19 -2.20
CA ILE A 48 -14.14 3.65 -2.34
C ILE A 48 -13.68 4.35 -1.05
N GLY A 49 -14.02 3.81 0.12
CA GLY A 49 -13.51 4.30 1.40
C GLY A 49 -11.98 4.26 1.48
N CYS A 50 -11.35 3.18 1.01
CA CYS A 50 -9.90 3.09 0.91
C CYS A 50 -9.29 4.17 -0.01
N LEU A 51 -9.96 4.50 -1.12
CA LEU A 51 -9.51 5.57 -2.01
C LEU A 51 -9.56 6.94 -1.33
N LEU A 52 -10.64 7.24 -0.63
CA LEU A 52 -10.79 8.50 0.11
C LEU A 52 -9.77 8.65 1.25
N ASN A 53 -9.44 7.56 1.92
CA ASN A 53 -8.42 7.53 2.97
C ASN A 53 -6.98 7.48 2.40
N GLY A 54 -6.79 7.10 1.13
CA GLY A 54 -5.47 6.94 0.51
C GLY A 54 -4.74 5.65 0.90
N CYS A 55 -5.40 4.64 1.49
CA CYS A 55 -4.77 3.34 1.76
C CYS A 55 -4.89 2.37 0.57
N CYS A 56 -4.09 1.29 0.58
CA CYS A 56 -4.14 0.23 -0.43
C CYS A 56 -3.92 0.72 -1.87
N PHE A 57 -3.07 1.74 -2.04
CA PHE A 57 -2.67 2.25 -3.35
C PHE A 57 -1.69 1.30 -4.04
N GLY A 58 -1.55 1.45 -5.37
CA GLY A 58 -0.59 0.68 -6.16
C GLY A 58 0.76 1.38 -6.31
N GLY A 59 1.64 0.78 -7.09
CA GLY A 59 2.94 1.36 -7.43
C GLY A 59 2.80 2.66 -8.23
N GLU A 60 3.91 3.37 -8.37
CA GLU A 60 3.98 4.59 -9.18
C GLU A 60 3.70 4.30 -10.65
N CYS A 61 2.99 5.20 -11.31
CA CYS A 61 2.72 5.06 -12.74
C CYS A 61 2.43 6.43 -13.40
N ASN A 62 2.60 6.47 -14.73
CA ASN A 62 2.35 7.65 -15.55
C ASN A 62 1.12 7.52 -16.44
N LEU A 63 0.15 6.68 -16.04
CA LEU A 63 -1.08 6.49 -16.80
C LEU A 63 -2.01 7.71 -16.71
N PRO A 64 -2.86 7.97 -17.72
CA PRO A 64 -3.78 9.12 -17.71
C PRO A 64 -4.71 9.17 -16.51
N TRP A 65 -5.10 8.01 -15.98
CA TRP A 65 -5.99 7.87 -14.82
C TRP A 65 -5.26 7.65 -13.50
N ALA A 66 -3.93 7.82 -13.47
CA ALA A 66 -3.17 7.77 -12.23
C ALA A 66 -3.60 8.90 -11.28
N VAL A 67 -3.65 8.59 -10.00
CA VAL A 67 -4.07 9.53 -8.95
C VAL A 67 -2.88 10.01 -8.12
N THR A 68 -3.02 11.22 -7.55
CA THR A 68 -2.06 11.78 -6.61
C THR A 68 -2.74 12.05 -5.28
N PHE A 69 -2.02 11.91 -4.19
CA PHE A 69 -2.56 12.11 -2.84
C PHE A 69 -1.90 13.32 -2.16
N PRO A 70 -2.60 14.01 -1.24
CA PRO A 70 -2.07 15.16 -0.51
C PRO A 70 -0.98 14.75 0.48
N GLN A 71 -0.24 15.74 1.01
CA GLN A 71 0.93 15.57 1.88
C GLN A 71 0.73 14.65 3.10
N ASN A 72 -0.45 14.64 3.70
CA ASN A 72 -0.73 13.86 4.91
C ASN A 72 -1.33 12.47 4.62
N ALA A 73 -1.49 12.10 3.35
CA ALA A 73 -2.04 10.81 2.98
C ALA A 73 -0.97 9.70 3.02
N PRO A 74 -1.35 8.44 3.34
CA PRO A 74 -0.42 7.33 3.41
C PRO A 74 0.49 7.16 2.20
N PRO A 75 0.04 7.35 0.93
CA PRO A 75 0.92 7.23 -0.23
C PRO A 75 2.04 8.28 -0.25
N TYR A 76 1.72 9.53 0.14
CA TYR A 76 2.72 10.59 0.21
C TYR A 76 3.79 10.28 1.26
N ILE A 77 3.36 9.86 2.47
CA ILE A 77 4.26 9.50 3.57
C ILE A 77 5.18 8.36 3.15
N ALA A 78 4.62 7.30 2.55
CA ALA A 78 5.41 6.17 2.06
C ALA A 78 6.44 6.59 1.00
N GLN A 79 6.07 7.48 0.06
CA GLN A 79 6.99 8.00 -0.94
C GLN A 79 8.13 8.80 -0.31
N VAL A 80 7.85 9.60 0.71
CA VAL A 80 8.88 10.34 1.47
C VAL A 80 9.83 9.37 2.18
N GLU A 81 9.29 8.42 2.93
CA GLU A 81 10.07 7.44 3.70
C GLU A 81 10.98 6.58 2.81
N HIS A 82 10.50 6.20 1.62
CA HIS A 82 11.29 5.42 0.67
C HIS A 82 12.27 6.26 -0.17
N GLY A 83 12.36 7.59 0.07
CA GLY A 83 13.30 8.48 -0.63
C GLY A 83 12.85 8.92 -2.01
N ARG A 84 11.61 8.60 -2.43
CA ARG A 84 11.10 8.92 -3.77
C ARG A 84 11.11 10.42 -4.09
N MET A 85 10.88 11.27 -3.08
CA MET A 85 10.92 12.72 -3.26
C MET A 85 12.33 13.25 -3.55
N HIS A 86 13.37 12.52 -3.16
CA HIS A 86 14.76 12.82 -3.48
C HIS A 86 15.23 12.16 -4.79
N GLY A 87 14.40 11.26 -5.36
CA GLY A 87 14.69 10.53 -6.59
C GLY A 87 15.50 9.24 -6.39
N PHE A 88 15.33 8.55 -5.26
CA PHE A 88 15.88 7.21 -5.05
C PHE A 88 14.86 6.30 -4.37
N ILE A 89 15.14 5.01 -4.34
CA ILE A 89 14.30 4.01 -3.68
C ILE A 89 15.16 3.25 -2.66
N LEU A 90 14.73 3.30 -1.39
CA LEU A 90 15.25 2.42 -0.34
C LEU A 90 14.62 1.02 -0.43
N SER A 91 15.30 0.03 0.14
CA SER A 91 14.76 -1.32 0.31
C SER A 91 13.44 -1.29 1.11
N ASP A 92 12.50 -2.20 0.77
CA ASP A 92 11.21 -2.30 1.46
C ASP A 92 11.29 -3.11 2.77
N ASN A 93 12.34 -3.93 2.94
CA ASN A 93 12.49 -4.74 4.14
C ASN A 93 13.06 -3.90 5.28
N LEU A 94 12.20 -3.49 6.21
CA LEU A 94 12.53 -2.62 7.34
C LEU A 94 13.67 -3.14 8.23
N LEU A 95 13.85 -4.45 8.30
CA LEU A 95 14.86 -5.10 9.15
C LEU A 95 16.17 -5.39 8.40
N SER A 96 16.19 -5.23 7.07
CA SER A 96 17.41 -5.42 6.27
C SER A 96 18.38 -4.24 6.39
N GLU A 97 19.59 -4.45 5.92
CA GLU A 97 20.56 -3.37 5.75
C GLU A 97 20.04 -2.33 4.74
N PRO A 98 20.21 -1.02 5.02
CA PRO A 98 19.69 0.05 4.18
C PRO A 98 20.44 0.10 2.85
N SER A 99 19.83 -0.41 1.80
CA SER A 99 20.37 -0.42 0.44
C SER A 99 19.51 0.40 -0.51
N ILE A 100 20.17 1.07 -1.46
CA ILE A 100 19.52 1.83 -2.52
C ILE A 100 19.14 0.86 -3.64
N LEU A 101 17.85 0.64 -3.86
CA LEU A 101 17.34 -0.25 -4.90
C LEU A 101 17.41 0.38 -6.29
N ASN A 102 17.12 1.65 -6.38
CA ASN A 102 17.16 2.42 -7.63
C ASN A 102 17.42 3.89 -7.38
N VAL A 103 17.96 4.57 -8.39
CA VAL A 103 18.11 6.03 -8.44
C VAL A 103 17.50 6.49 -9.75
N ASP A 104 16.62 7.48 -9.68
CA ASP A 104 15.93 7.99 -10.86
C ASP A 104 16.86 8.87 -11.69
N PRO A 105 16.83 8.76 -13.03
CA PRO A 105 17.59 9.62 -13.91
C PRO A 105 17.26 11.11 -13.70
N GLU A 106 18.26 11.96 -13.81
CA GLU A 106 18.15 13.43 -13.67
C GLU A 106 17.64 13.92 -12.30
N SER A 107 17.53 13.00 -11.32
CA SER A 107 17.07 13.31 -9.96
C SER A 107 18.13 14.06 -9.14
N PRO A 108 17.73 14.72 -8.03
CA PRO A 108 18.68 15.28 -7.07
C PRO A 108 19.65 14.24 -6.52
N ALA A 109 19.20 13.00 -6.30
CA ALA A 109 20.03 11.91 -5.82
C ALA A 109 21.11 11.49 -6.85
N GLU A 110 20.75 11.38 -8.12
CA GLU A 110 21.72 11.05 -9.17
C GLU A 110 22.76 12.16 -9.35
N ARG A 111 22.32 13.43 -9.39
CA ARG A 111 23.24 14.58 -9.48
C ARG A 111 24.21 14.68 -8.32
N ALA A 112 23.78 14.25 -7.14
CA ALA A 112 24.64 14.15 -5.96
C ALA A 112 25.62 12.98 -6.02
N GLY A 113 25.43 12.02 -6.97
CA GLY A 113 26.31 10.88 -7.16
C GLY A 113 25.90 9.62 -6.42
N LEU A 114 24.66 9.53 -5.91
CA LEU A 114 24.10 8.30 -5.33
C LEU A 114 23.92 7.25 -6.44
N LYS A 115 24.20 5.97 -6.12
CA LYS A 115 24.12 4.88 -7.09
C LYS A 115 23.27 3.73 -6.56
N LYS A 116 22.75 2.96 -7.51
CA LYS A 116 22.09 1.68 -7.22
C LYS A 116 23.04 0.74 -6.49
N ARG A 117 22.54 0.06 -5.46
CA ARG A 117 23.25 -0.84 -4.54
C ARG A 117 24.20 -0.16 -3.56
N ASP A 118 24.23 1.17 -3.48
CA ASP A 118 24.90 1.85 -2.40
C ASP A 118 24.27 1.45 -1.05
N ARG A 119 25.11 1.19 -0.04
CA ARG A 119 24.66 0.91 1.32
C ARG A 119 24.89 2.13 2.19
N ALA A 120 23.84 2.62 2.80
CA ALA A 120 23.90 3.76 3.70
C ALA A 120 24.35 3.29 5.08
N THR A 121 25.44 3.87 5.61
CA THR A 121 25.93 3.60 6.97
C THR A 121 25.48 4.67 7.96
N LYS A 122 25.43 5.93 7.52
CA LYS A 122 24.90 7.04 8.31
C LYS A 122 24.09 7.99 7.44
N ILE A 123 23.09 8.62 8.04
CA ILE A 123 22.30 9.69 7.44
C ILE A 123 22.27 10.88 8.41
N ASN A 124 22.73 12.05 7.93
CA ASN A 124 22.84 13.27 8.72
C ASN A 124 23.56 13.06 10.07
N GLY A 125 24.65 12.26 10.06
CA GLY A 125 25.48 11.96 11.24
C GLY A 125 24.88 10.89 12.17
N ARG A 126 23.65 10.39 11.94
CA ARG A 126 23.03 9.32 12.70
C ARG A 126 23.39 7.96 12.10
N GLU A 127 23.87 7.04 12.90
CA GLU A 127 24.17 5.67 12.47
C GLU A 127 22.90 4.92 12.07
N ILE A 128 22.92 4.30 10.89
CA ILE A 128 21.79 3.57 10.31
C ILE A 128 22.14 2.10 10.23
N ARG A 129 21.41 1.27 10.98
CA ARG A 129 21.62 -0.19 11.00
C ARG A 129 20.56 -0.95 10.21
N THR A 130 19.39 -0.36 10.03
CA THR A 130 18.25 -0.98 9.36
C THR A 130 17.61 0.00 8.38
N THR A 131 16.91 -0.53 7.39
CA THR A 131 16.15 0.27 6.43
C THR A 131 15.10 1.14 7.13
N GLY A 132 14.46 0.67 8.19
CA GLY A 132 13.50 1.48 8.96
C GLY A 132 14.16 2.72 9.60
N HIS A 133 15.40 2.62 10.08
CA HIS A 133 16.15 3.78 10.57
C HIS A 133 16.48 4.76 9.42
N ALA A 134 16.79 4.24 8.21
CA ALA A 134 17.06 5.06 7.05
C ALA A 134 15.81 5.82 6.61
N GLN A 135 14.67 5.14 6.51
CA GLN A 135 13.39 5.74 6.15
C GLN A 135 13.00 6.87 7.10
N TYR A 136 13.12 6.64 8.41
CA TYR A 136 12.87 7.67 9.41
C TYR A 136 13.79 8.89 9.24
N ALA A 137 15.09 8.67 9.03
CA ALA A 137 16.06 9.76 8.87
C ALA A 137 15.83 10.56 7.58
N VAL A 138 15.43 9.88 6.50
CA VAL A 138 15.06 10.52 5.22
C VAL A 138 13.80 11.38 5.40
N ALA A 139 12.77 10.85 6.04
CA ALA A 139 11.53 11.58 6.32
C ALA A 139 11.78 12.78 7.22
N GLU A 140 12.60 12.64 8.28
CA GLU A 140 12.96 13.74 9.18
C GLU A 140 13.68 14.87 8.43
N ALA A 141 14.62 14.54 7.53
CA ALA A 141 15.33 15.52 6.73
C ALA A 141 14.38 16.24 5.76
N PHE A 142 13.50 15.49 5.08
CA PHE A 142 12.53 16.02 4.14
C PHE A 142 11.55 17.00 4.79
N TYR A 143 10.87 16.57 5.86
CA TYR A 143 9.92 17.43 6.58
C TYR A 143 10.60 18.62 7.28
N GLY A 144 11.85 18.47 7.67
CA GLY A 144 12.67 19.54 8.24
C GLY A 144 13.25 20.51 7.22
N GLY A 145 13.05 20.30 5.91
CA GLY A 145 13.63 21.12 4.85
C GLY A 145 15.17 21.15 4.86
N ARG A 146 15.79 20.06 5.34
CA ARG A 146 17.25 19.95 5.49
C ARG A 146 17.87 19.12 4.37
N PRO A 147 19.14 19.40 3.98
CA PRO A 147 19.85 18.55 3.05
C PRO A 147 20.02 17.14 3.64
N LEU A 148 20.08 16.16 2.75
CA LEU A 148 20.24 14.75 3.13
C LEU A 148 21.68 14.32 2.84
N ARG A 149 22.49 14.18 3.89
CA ARG A 149 23.86 13.69 3.80
C ARG A 149 23.92 12.20 4.14
N ILE A 150 24.25 11.39 3.13
CA ILE A 150 24.32 9.94 3.22
C ILE A 150 25.80 9.51 3.20
N GLU A 151 26.27 8.87 4.26
CA GLU A 151 27.56 8.19 4.28
C GLU A 151 27.37 6.77 3.72
N ILE A 152 28.15 6.45 2.69
CA ILE A 152 28.05 5.19 1.96
C ILE A 152 29.25 4.31 2.31
N GLU A 153 29.03 3.01 2.44
CA GLU A 153 30.10 2.05 2.69
C GLU A 153 31.14 2.08 1.54
N GLY A 154 32.40 2.31 1.91
CA GLY A 154 33.53 2.29 0.95
C GLY A 154 33.60 3.48 -0.02
N ARG A 155 32.82 4.57 0.19
CA ARG A 155 32.80 5.75 -0.69
C ARG A 155 32.72 7.05 0.11
N SER A 156 33.01 8.16 -0.59
CA SER A 156 32.81 9.50 -0.02
C SER A 156 31.34 9.76 0.25
N PRO A 157 31.00 10.51 1.30
CA PRO A 157 29.62 10.91 1.58
C PRO A 157 28.97 11.63 0.40
N VAL A 158 27.68 11.37 0.19
CA VAL A 158 26.85 12.04 -0.82
C VAL A 158 25.93 13.02 -0.11
N GLU A 159 25.85 14.24 -0.61
CA GLU A 159 24.96 15.28 -0.09
C GLU A 159 23.91 15.64 -1.13
N ILE A 160 22.66 15.34 -0.82
CA ILE A 160 21.50 15.66 -1.65
C ILE A 160 20.91 16.98 -1.10
N PRO A 161 20.73 18.03 -1.92
CA PRO A 161 20.14 19.28 -1.46
C PRO A 161 18.74 19.07 -0.92
N ALA A 162 18.28 19.99 -0.05
CA ALA A 162 16.91 20.01 0.41
C ALA A 162 15.95 20.08 -0.78
N VAL A 163 14.94 19.23 -0.78
CA VAL A 163 13.93 19.15 -1.83
C VAL A 163 12.69 19.89 -1.37
N GLU A 164 12.10 20.68 -2.28
CA GLU A 164 10.83 21.34 -2.03
C GLU A 164 9.72 20.30 -1.77
N GLN A 165 8.85 20.60 -0.81
CA GLN A 165 7.75 19.71 -0.45
C GLN A 165 6.56 19.97 -1.39
N PRO A 166 6.31 19.12 -2.40
CA PRO A 166 5.20 19.33 -3.30
C PRO A 166 3.86 19.13 -2.55
N PRO A 167 2.81 19.85 -2.91
CA PRO A 167 1.50 19.74 -2.24
C PRO A 167 0.83 18.39 -2.46
N ARG A 168 1.29 17.63 -3.45
CA ARG A 168 0.82 16.27 -3.77
C ARG A 168 1.99 15.35 -4.08
N GLY A 169 1.83 14.07 -3.74
CA GLY A 169 2.79 13.02 -4.04
C GLY A 169 2.86 12.65 -5.53
N LEU A 170 3.75 11.71 -5.83
CA LEU A 170 3.89 11.13 -7.15
C LEU A 170 2.62 10.36 -7.54
N ARG A 171 2.41 10.21 -8.85
CA ARG A 171 1.26 9.49 -9.40
C ARG A 171 1.35 8.00 -9.11
N VAL A 172 0.24 7.41 -8.64
CA VAL A 172 0.14 5.99 -8.33
C VAL A 172 -1.07 5.34 -8.99
N HIS A 173 -1.02 4.02 -9.18
CA HIS A 173 -2.16 3.25 -9.63
C HIS A 173 -3.31 3.32 -8.62
N PRO A 174 -4.53 3.71 -9.01
CA PRO A 174 -5.71 3.67 -8.15
C PRO A 174 -6.25 2.24 -8.03
N THR A 175 -5.49 1.36 -7.39
CA THR A 175 -5.85 -0.07 -7.22
C THR A 175 -7.18 -0.26 -6.48
N GLN A 176 -7.55 0.72 -5.67
CA GLN A 176 -8.85 0.76 -4.99
C GLN A 176 -9.99 0.84 -6.01
N VAL A 177 -9.85 1.68 -7.05
CA VAL A 177 -10.83 1.80 -8.13
C VAL A 177 -10.93 0.50 -8.92
N TYR A 178 -9.77 -0.11 -9.26
CA TYR A 178 -9.75 -1.41 -9.97
C TYR A 178 -10.46 -2.49 -9.17
N SER A 179 -10.14 -2.57 -7.86
CA SER A 179 -10.78 -3.54 -6.97
C SER A 179 -12.29 -3.29 -6.78
N SER A 180 -12.71 -2.01 -6.72
CA SER A 180 -14.13 -1.64 -6.61
C SER A 180 -14.90 -2.05 -7.86
N ILE A 181 -14.37 -1.76 -9.06
CA ILE A 181 -14.99 -2.15 -10.34
C ILE A 181 -15.05 -3.67 -10.44
N SER A 182 -13.97 -4.39 -10.13
CA SER A 182 -13.95 -5.86 -10.17
C SER A 182 -14.98 -6.47 -9.22
N ALA A 183 -15.06 -5.98 -7.98
CA ALA A 183 -16.04 -6.45 -7.01
C ALA A 183 -17.50 -6.17 -7.47
N PHE A 184 -17.73 -5.01 -8.09
CA PHE A 184 -19.04 -4.67 -8.63
C PHE A 184 -19.42 -5.54 -9.83
N LEU A 185 -18.49 -5.86 -10.72
CA LEU A 185 -18.72 -6.78 -11.85
C LEU A 185 -19.02 -8.19 -11.36
N ILE A 186 -18.30 -8.68 -10.34
CA ILE A 186 -18.59 -9.96 -9.70
C ILE A 186 -19.97 -9.93 -9.06
N LEU A 187 -20.35 -8.87 -8.36
CA LEU A 187 -21.70 -8.70 -7.83
C LEU A 187 -22.78 -8.86 -8.91
N LEU A 188 -22.60 -8.16 -10.04
CA LEU A 188 -23.56 -8.26 -11.16
C LEU A 188 -23.62 -9.70 -11.72
N LEU A 189 -22.48 -10.37 -11.83
CA LEU A 189 -22.42 -11.76 -12.25
C LEU A 189 -23.17 -12.68 -11.29
N LEU A 190 -22.95 -12.55 -9.98
CA LEU A 190 -23.63 -13.34 -8.95
C LEU A 190 -25.14 -13.11 -8.97
N LEU A 191 -25.58 -11.85 -9.13
CA LEU A 191 -27.01 -11.51 -9.21
C LEU A 191 -27.65 -12.09 -10.47
N ALA A 192 -26.97 -12.00 -11.63
CA ALA A 192 -27.44 -12.56 -12.88
C ALA A 192 -27.52 -14.09 -12.84
N TRP A 193 -26.57 -14.74 -12.16
CA TRP A 193 -26.56 -16.20 -12.03
C TRP A 193 -27.51 -16.72 -10.96
N SER A 194 -27.84 -15.94 -9.94
CA SER A 194 -28.68 -16.34 -8.79
C SER A 194 -29.98 -17.08 -9.18
N PRO A 195 -30.76 -16.64 -10.20
CA PRO A 195 -31.97 -17.35 -10.62
C PRO A 195 -31.70 -18.72 -11.28
N HIS A 196 -30.48 -18.96 -11.76
CA HIS A 196 -30.10 -20.17 -12.50
C HIS A 196 -29.43 -21.22 -11.62
N ARG A 197 -29.17 -20.90 -10.35
CA ARG A 197 -28.52 -21.82 -9.41
C ARG A 197 -29.34 -23.11 -9.26
N ARG A 198 -28.64 -24.24 -9.30
CA ARG A 198 -29.26 -25.57 -9.19
C ARG A 198 -28.95 -26.24 -7.86
N ARG A 199 -27.87 -25.85 -7.21
CA ARG A 199 -27.39 -26.42 -5.94
C ARG A 199 -26.95 -25.33 -4.99
N ASP A 200 -27.05 -25.62 -3.69
CA ASP A 200 -26.52 -24.72 -2.68
C ASP A 200 -24.99 -24.73 -2.72
N GLY A 201 -24.38 -23.53 -2.64
CA GLY A 201 -22.94 -23.31 -2.73
C GLY A 201 -22.44 -22.94 -4.12
N GLU A 202 -23.29 -22.89 -5.15
CA GLU A 202 -22.89 -22.51 -6.51
C GLU A 202 -22.47 -21.05 -6.63
N LEU A 203 -23.14 -20.14 -5.93
CA LEU A 203 -22.78 -18.70 -5.94
C LEU A 203 -21.49 -18.42 -5.17
N LEU A 204 -21.23 -19.19 -4.13
CA LEU A 204 -19.99 -19.08 -3.37
C LEU A 204 -18.77 -19.59 -4.17
N ALA A 205 -18.98 -20.54 -5.09
CA ALA A 205 -17.93 -21.17 -5.90
C ALA A 205 -17.58 -20.38 -7.18
N LEU A 206 -18.43 -19.43 -7.59
CA LEU A 206 -18.18 -18.50 -8.70
C LEU A 206 -17.23 -17.38 -8.30
#